data_95f1c84d6c0d0d1f9955a0e24aa1b391
#
_entry.id   95f1c84d6c0d0d1f9955a0e24aa1b391
#
_cell.length_a   1.000
_cell.length_b   1.000
_cell.length_c   1.000
_cell.angle_alpha   90.00
_cell.angle_beta   90.00
_cell.angle_gamma   90.00
#
_symmetry.space_group_name_H-M   'P 1'
#
loop_
_entity.id
_entity.type
_entity.pdbx_description
1 polymer ?
#
loop_
_entity_poly.entity_id
_entity_poly.type
_entity_poly.pdbx_seq_one_letter_code
_entity_poly.pdbx_strand_id
1 'polypeptide(L)'
;NQKLNLKDIKAASNIFKFIYFVFKTISIPNVSYLLICVTPYTFFSFLILFIFRKKIFVYLMSSGHEEYKHILGSWSVWIYHLMYTLVTSGSNVIVCHDRLFNKKKCHIIFPSRLDDKWLKDHKEVLLDKIRLLYVGRMNPEKGIREFIKMFDQIKLNMELSIVGEERNQKILNKNIKQLGYVADPRSLIDIYDNHNIMILPSFTEAHPYVVDEALSRKRPVIIFEDIAYVMKDKKGIF
;
A
#
# COMPACT_ATOMS: atom_id res chain seq x y z
N ASN A 1 15.21 -23.11 -10.52
CA ASN A 1 14.38 -22.14 -9.79
C ASN A 1 14.66 -22.23 -8.30
N GLN A 2 15.77 -21.60 -7.86
CA GLN A 2 15.98 -21.37 -6.42
C GLN A 2 15.10 -20.20 -6.01
N LYS A 3 13.97 -20.49 -5.36
CA LYS A 3 13.20 -19.47 -4.63
C LYS A 3 14.02 -19.07 -3.41
N LEU A 4 14.56 -17.85 -3.42
CA LEU A 4 15.13 -17.22 -2.23
C LEU A 4 14.01 -17.08 -1.19
N ASN A 5 14.14 -17.79 -0.07
CA ASN A 5 13.17 -17.71 1.01
C ASN A 5 13.52 -16.50 1.89
N LEU A 6 12.82 -15.38 1.68
CA LEU A 6 13.03 -14.10 2.39
C LEU A 6 12.63 -14.13 3.88
N LYS A 7 12.13 -15.26 4.41
CA LYS A 7 11.74 -15.38 5.83
C LYS A 7 12.90 -15.21 6.82
N ASP A 8 14.15 -15.32 6.37
CA ASP A 8 15.33 -15.28 7.24
C ASP A 8 15.96 -13.89 7.40
N ILE A 9 15.38 -12.83 6.80
CA ILE A 9 15.97 -11.48 6.84
C ILE A 9 15.18 -10.63 7.84
N LYS A 10 15.39 -10.84 9.12
CA LYS A 10 14.61 -10.19 10.18
C LYS A 10 15.24 -8.96 10.86
N ALA A 11 16.43 -8.48 10.47
CA ALA A 11 17.03 -7.31 11.14
C ALA A 11 18.09 -6.61 10.28
N ALA A 12 18.42 -5.36 10.61
CA ALA A 12 19.47 -4.57 9.97
C ALA A 12 20.85 -5.28 9.96
N SER A 13 21.11 -6.17 10.91
CA SER A 13 22.31 -7.02 10.95
C SER A 13 22.45 -7.99 9.77
N ASN A 14 21.40 -8.19 9.00
CA ASN A 14 21.36 -9.10 7.85
C ASN A 14 21.62 -8.42 6.50
N ILE A 15 21.94 -7.11 6.47
CA ILE A 15 22.21 -6.41 5.21
C ILE A 15 23.39 -7.03 4.45
N PHE A 16 24.43 -7.43 5.14
CA PHE A 16 25.60 -8.10 4.55
C PHE A 16 25.24 -9.45 3.94
N LYS A 17 24.40 -10.23 4.64
CA LYS A 17 23.87 -11.49 4.13
C LYS A 17 23.01 -11.27 2.90
N PHE A 18 22.15 -10.24 2.91
CA PHE A 18 21.32 -9.86 1.77
C PHE A 18 22.20 -9.46 0.56
N ILE A 19 23.18 -8.59 0.76
CA ILE A 19 24.15 -8.19 -0.27
C ILE A 19 24.87 -9.40 -0.85
N TYR A 20 25.32 -10.33 0.00
CA TYR A 20 25.97 -11.57 -0.43
C TYR A 20 25.07 -12.40 -1.35
N PHE A 21 23.76 -12.51 -1.04
CA PHE A 21 22.82 -13.20 -1.93
C PHE A 21 22.63 -12.47 -3.26
N VAL A 22 22.60 -11.15 -3.26
CA VAL A 22 22.56 -10.38 -4.52
C VAL A 22 23.77 -10.69 -5.38
N PHE A 23 24.97 -10.70 -4.78
CA PHE A 23 26.22 -11.06 -5.50
C PHE A 23 26.15 -12.47 -6.11
N LYS A 24 25.64 -13.46 -5.39
CA LYS A 24 25.48 -14.82 -5.94
C LYS A 24 24.61 -14.88 -7.20
N THR A 25 23.64 -13.98 -7.34
CA THR A 25 22.75 -13.96 -8.50
C THR A 25 23.40 -13.30 -9.73
N ILE A 26 24.45 -12.50 -9.53
CA ILE A 26 25.12 -11.78 -10.63
C ILE A 26 25.70 -12.73 -11.69
N SER A 27 26.19 -13.88 -11.29
CA SER A 27 26.77 -14.89 -12.19
C SER A 27 25.72 -15.59 -13.06
N ILE A 28 24.44 -15.44 -12.78
CA ILE A 28 23.38 -16.10 -13.55
C ILE A 28 23.18 -15.32 -14.89
N PRO A 29 23.29 -15.99 -16.04
CA PRO A 29 23.12 -15.32 -17.32
C PRO A 29 21.64 -15.00 -17.59
N ASN A 30 21.39 -13.97 -18.39
CA ASN A 30 20.07 -13.58 -18.89
C ASN A 30 19.01 -13.31 -17.81
N VAL A 31 19.41 -12.85 -16.62
CA VAL A 31 18.52 -12.50 -15.53
C VAL A 31 18.23 -11.00 -15.55
N SER A 32 16.94 -10.65 -15.41
CA SER A 32 16.48 -9.30 -15.11
C SER A 32 16.08 -9.20 -13.64
N TYR A 33 16.34 -8.05 -13.02
CA TYR A 33 16.06 -7.81 -11.62
C TYR A 33 14.90 -6.85 -11.46
N LEU A 34 13.93 -7.20 -10.63
CA LEU A 34 12.84 -6.31 -10.22
C LEU A 34 13.07 -5.88 -8.77
N LEU A 35 13.29 -4.60 -8.56
CA LEU A 35 13.42 -3.99 -7.25
C LEU A 35 12.14 -3.25 -6.90
N ILE A 36 11.51 -3.61 -5.79
CA ILE A 36 10.37 -2.87 -5.23
C ILE A 36 10.94 -1.78 -4.33
N CYS A 37 10.86 -0.55 -4.73
CA CYS A 37 11.70 0.55 -4.26
C CYS A 37 10.93 1.74 -3.65
N VAL A 38 11.57 2.62 -2.85
CA VAL A 38 13.00 2.74 -2.55
C VAL A 38 13.21 2.50 -1.07
N THR A 39 14.01 1.51 -0.72
CA THR A 39 14.46 1.25 0.65
C THR A 39 15.99 1.21 0.66
N PRO A 40 16.68 1.36 1.80
CA PRO A 40 18.13 1.20 1.85
C PRO A 40 18.61 -0.12 1.26
N TYR A 41 17.91 -1.23 1.51
CA TYR A 41 18.25 -2.55 0.95
C TYR A 41 18.19 -2.58 -0.57
N THR A 42 17.11 -2.09 -1.15
CA THR A 42 16.94 -2.07 -2.60
C THR A 42 17.88 -1.06 -3.26
N PHE A 43 18.22 0.03 -2.57
CA PHE A 43 19.22 0.98 -3.04
C PHE A 43 20.62 0.36 -3.15
N PHE A 44 21.11 -0.32 -2.11
CA PHE A 44 22.40 -1.01 -2.18
C PHE A 44 22.40 -2.14 -3.21
N SER A 45 21.29 -2.87 -3.35
CA SER A 45 21.14 -3.85 -4.43
C SER A 45 21.25 -3.21 -5.81
N PHE A 46 20.58 -2.07 -5.99
CA PHE A 46 20.67 -1.31 -7.24
C PHE A 46 22.11 -0.91 -7.56
N LEU A 47 22.87 -0.38 -6.62
CA LEU A 47 24.27 0.02 -6.85
C LEU A 47 25.11 -1.15 -7.34
N ILE A 48 24.98 -2.30 -6.70
CA ILE A 48 25.71 -3.52 -7.08
C ILE A 48 25.30 -3.94 -8.50
N LEU A 49 24.02 -4.11 -8.75
CA LEU A 49 23.51 -4.55 -10.05
C LEU A 49 23.86 -3.58 -11.17
N PHE A 50 23.87 -2.27 -10.89
CA PHE A 50 24.25 -1.23 -11.83
C PHE A 50 25.73 -1.30 -12.21
N ILE A 51 26.64 -1.47 -11.23
CA ILE A 51 28.08 -1.66 -11.48
C ILE A 51 28.32 -2.89 -12.40
N PHE A 52 27.58 -3.97 -12.17
CA PHE A 52 27.67 -5.18 -12.97
C PHE A 52 26.81 -5.14 -14.26
N ARG A 53 26.30 -3.96 -14.63
CA ARG A 53 25.53 -3.71 -15.87
C ARG A 53 24.36 -4.67 -16.08
N LYS A 54 23.67 -5.04 -14.97
CA LYS A 54 22.50 -5.92 -15.04
C LYS A 54 21.27 -5.15 -15.49
N LYS A 55 20.31 -5.85 -16.13
CA LYS A 55 19.03 -5.27 -16.51
C LYS A 55 18.15 -5.11 -15.27
N ILE A 56 17.87 -3.85 -14.89
CA ILE A 56 17.17 -3.51 -13.66
C ILE A 56 15.82 -2.87 -14.03
N PHE A 57 14.77 -3.38 -13.42
CA PHE A 57 13.45 -2.77 -13.34
C PHE A 57 13.20 -2.33 -11.91
N VAL A 58 12.61 -1.16 -11.76
CA VAL A 58 12.27 -0.57 -10.46
C VAL A 58 10.77 -0.32 -10.41
N TYR A 59 10.09 -0.91 -9.45
CA TYR A 59 8.68 -0.67 -9.21
C TYR A 59 8.49 0.26 -8.01
N LEU A 60 7.96 1.46 -8.28
CA LEU A 60 7.65 2.45 -7.25
C LEU A 60 6.21 2.24 -6.79
N MET A 61 6.04 1.83 -5.54
CA MET A 61 4.74 1.49 -4.96
C MET A 61 4.15 2.57 -4.06
N SER A 62 4.91 3.62 -3.74
CA SER A 62 4.46 4.70 -2.84
C SER A 62 5.28 5.96 -3.05
N SER A 63 4.77 7.10 -2.54
CA SER A 63 5.54 8.32 -2.40
C SER A 63 6.44 8.23 -1.18
N GLY A 64 7.61 7.62 -1.35
CA GLY A 64 8.54 7.47 -0.25
C GLY A 64 9.05 8.78 0.35
N HIS A 65 8.95 9.91 -0.38
CA HIS A 65 9.25 11.24 0.17
C HIS A 65 8.32 11.54 1.36
N GLU A 66 7.02 11.30 1.22
CA GLU A 66 6.05 11.50 2.29
C GLU A 66 6.23 10.47 3.40
N GLU A 67 6.46 9.21 3.06
CA GLU A 67 6.72 8.15 4.06
C GLU A 67 7.93 8.49 4.94
N TYR A 68 9.06 8.86 4.33
CA TYR A 68 10.28 9.20 5.06
C TYR A 68 10.08 10.44 5.93
N LYS A 69 9.37 11.46 5.43
CA LYS A 69 9.03 12.65 6.19
C LYS A 69 8.22 12.32 7.45
N HIS A 70 7.20 11.47 7.31
CA HIS A 70 6.32 11.10 8.43
C HIS A 70 7.00 10.16 9.45
N ILE A 71 7.89 9.28 9.00
CA ILE A 71 8.53 8.27 9.88
C ILE A 71 9.79 8.81 10.54
N LEU A 72 10.64 9.51 9.78
CA LEU A 72 11.99 9.91 10.20
C LEU A 72 12.16 11.43 10.31
N GLY A 73 11.16 12.20 9.89
CA GLY A 73 11.22 13.67 9.87
C GLY A 73 11.77 14.27 8.58
N SER A 74 11.67 15.60 8.45
CA SER A 74 11.96 16.33 7.21
C SER A 74 13.39 16.18 6.70
N TRP A 75 14.36 15.94 7.58
CA TRP A 75 15.75 15.74 7.20
C TRP A 75 16.00 14.49 6.35
N SER A 76 15.16 13.46 6.52
CA SER A 76 15.31 12.21 5.78
C SER A 76 14.86 12.28 4.32
N VAL A 77 14.06 13.28 3.98
CA VAL A 77 13.52 13.47 2.62
C VAL A 77 14.64 13.67 1.61
N TRP A 78 15.71 14.37 1.97
CA TRP A 78 16.81 14.58 1.07
C TRP A 78 17.63 13.30 0.81
N ILE A 79 17.82 12.46 1.83
CA ILE A 79 18.47 11.15 1.67
C ILE A 79 17.63 10.27 0.75
N TYR A 80 16.32 10.22 0.99
CA TYR A 80 15.40 9.50 0.12
C TYR A 80 15.46 10.03 -1.31
N HIS A 81 15.45 11.35 -1.50
CA HIS A 81 15.50 11.98 -2.83
C HIS A 81 16.79 11.61 -3.59
N LEU A 82 17.92 11.56 -2.92
CA LEU A 82 19.19 11.11 -3.50
C LEU A 82 19.09 9.65 -3.98
N MET A 83 18.64 8.75 -3.10
CA MET A 83 18.44 7.33 -3.44
C MET A 83 17.46 7.17 -4.60
N TYR A 84 16.32 7.86 -4.55
CA TYR A 84 15.29 7.85 -5.58
C TYR A 84 15.85 8.30 -6.94
N THR A 85 16.58 9.41 -6.97
CA THR A 85 17.14 9.99 -8.21
C THR A 85 18.15 9.04 -8.83
N LEU A 86 19.06 8.47 -8.05
CA LEU A 86 20.06 7.51 -8.55
C LEU A 86 19.40 6.25 -9.11
N VAL A 87 18.46 5.67 -8.35
CA VAL A 87 17.78 4.44 -8.73
C VAL A 87 16.95 4.64 -10.00
N THR A 88 16.19 5.73 -10.09
CA THR A 88 15.30 5.97 -11.24
C THR A 88 16.03 6.39 -12.50
N SER A 89 17.21 7.03 -12.39
CA SER A 89 18.03 7.39 -13.55
C SER A 89 18.76 6.20 -14.18
N GLY A 90 19.08 5.19 -13.39
CA GLY A 90 19.84 4.00 -13.84
C GLY A 90 19.01 2.74 -14.09
N SER A 91 17.68 2.83 -14.14
CA SER A 91 16.80 1.66 -14.28
C SER A 91 15.59 1.92 -15.18
N ASN A 92 14.89 0.81 -15.53
CA ASN A 92 13.58 0.89 -16.18
C ASN A 92 12.51 1.04 -15.09
N VAL A 93 11.83 2.18 -15.08
CA VAL A 93 10.88 2.51 -14.02
C VAL A 93 9.48 2.01 -14.35
N ILE A 94 8.85 1.35 -13.38
CA ILE A 94 7.46 0.90 -13.40
C ILE A 94 6.74 1.64 -12.27
N VAL A 95 5.57 2.21 -12.57
CA VAL A 95 4.73 2.93 -11.60
C VAL A 95 3.28 2.51 -11.76
N CYS A 96 2.50 2.67 -10.71
CA CYS A 96 1.03 2.53 -10.76
C CYS A 96 0.32 3.87 -10.99
N HIS A 97 1.05 4.98 -10.92
CA HIS A 97 0.51 6.32 -11.11
C HIS A 97 1.60 7.29 -11.60
N ASP A 98 1.27 8.19 -12.53
CA ASP A 98 2.20 9.16 -13.14
C ASP A 98 2.82 10.15 -12.14
N ARG A 99 2.10 10.48 -11.05
CA ARG A 99 2.59 11.37 -9.99
C ARG A 99 3.79 10.81 -9.22
N LEU A 100 3.95 9.48 -9.20
CA LEU A 100 5.11 8.85 -8.56
C LEU A 100 6.39 9.02 -9.36
N PHE A 101 6.28 9.15 -10.68
CA PHE A 101 7.41 9.36 -11.58
C PHE A 101 6.92 9.90 -12.92
N ASN A 102 7.18 11.17 -13.18
CA ASN A 102 6.75 11.85 -14.40
C ASN A 102 7.94 12.11 -15.35
N LYS A 103 8.49 11.04 -15.93
CA LYS A 103 9.47 11.13 -17.02
C LYS A 103 9.04 10.27 -18.20
N LYS A 104 9.45 10.69 -19.43
CA LYS A 104 9.06 10.10 -20.71
C LYS A 104 9.35 8.58 -20.88
N LYS A 105 10.00 7.92 -19.94
CA LYS A 105 10.38 6.50 -19.99
C LYS A 105 9.98 5.75 -18.71
N CYS A 106 8.69 5.74 -18.39
CA CYS A 106 8.18 4.83 -17.37
C CYS A 106 7.08 3.93 -17.95
N HIS A 107 6.92 2.77 -17.34
CA HIS A 107 5.82 1.86 -17.63
C HIS A 107 4.74 2.05 -16.55
N ILE A 108 3.55 2.49 -16.96
CA ILE A 108 2.41 2.60 -16.04
C ILE A 108 1.69 1.27 -16.06
N ILE A 109 1.45 0.71 -14.88
CA ILE A 109 0.67 -0.51 -14.69
C ILE A 109 -0.47 -0.24 -13.71
N PHE A 110 -1.57 -0.96 -13.86
CA PHE A 110 -2.72 -0.90 -12.96
C PHE A 110 -2.84 -2.26 -12.25
N PRO A 111 -2.16 -2.42 -11.11
CA PRO A 111 -2.21 -3.68 -10.39
C PRO A 111 -3.62 -3.90 -9.83
N SER A 112 -4.12 -5.12 -9.92
CA SER A 112 -5.39 -5.52 -9.29
C SER A 112 -5.21 -6.83 -8.55
N ARG A 113 -5.98 -7.00 -7.46
CA ARG A 113 -6.10 -8.25 -6.70
C ARG A 113 -7.48 -8.88 -6.84
N LEU A 114 -8.34 -8.26 -7.64
CA LEU A 114 -9.69 -8.73 -7.86
C LEU A 114 -9.67 -9.98 -8.75
N ASP A 115 -10.44 -10.99 -8.35
CA ASP A 115 -10.80 -12.15 -9.16
C ASP A 115 -12.31 -12.14 -9.41
N ASP A 116 -12.80 -13.14 -10.15
CA ASP A 116 -14.21 -13.27 -10.49
C ASP A 116 -15.15 -13.30 -9.28
N LYS A 117 -14.69 -13.72 -8.11
CA LYS A 117 -15.50 -13.78 -6.88
C LYS A 117 -15.89 -12.39 -6.39
N TRP A 118 -15.01 -11.40 -6.60
CA TRP A 118 -15.30 -10.01 -6.24
C TRP A 118 -16.35 -9.36 -7.12
N LEU A 119 -16.55 -9.87 -8.33
CA LEU A 119 -17.43 -9.28 -9.34
C LEU A 119 -18.79 -9.96 -9.45
N LYS A 120 -19.02 -11.04 -8.68
CA LYS A 120 -20.28 -11.84 -8.71
C LYS A 120 -21.02 -11.73 -7.38
N ASP A 121 -22.29 -12.12 -7.40
CA ASP A 121 -23.14 -12.30 -6.21
C ASP A 121 -23.17 -11.08 -5.29
N HIS A 122 -23.35 -9.88 -5.88
CA HIS A 122 -23.43 -8.63 -5.13
C HIS A 122 -24.66 -8.60 -4.22
N LYS A 123 -24.45 -8.33 -2.95
CA LYS A 123 -25.56 -8.03 -2.02
C LYS A 123 -25.95 -6.56 -2.13
N GLU A 124 -27.26 -6.29 -2.07
CA GLU A 124 -27.76 -4.92 -2.00
C GLU A 124 -27.25 -4.20 -0.76
N VAL A 125 -27.09 -2.89 -0.90
CA VAL A 125 -26.64 -2.04 0.21
C VAL A 125 -27.79 -1.79 1.17
N LEU A 126 -27.66 -2.23 2.41
CA LEU A 126 -28.65 -1.93 3.45
C LEU A 126 -28.46 -0.48 3.95
N LEU A 127 -29.51 0.33 3.85
CA LEU A 127 -29.48 1.76 4.20
C LEU A 127 -30.18 2.08 5.53
N ASP A 128 -30.48 1.07 6.33
CA ASP A 128 -31.12 1.19 7.65
C ASP A 128 -30.23 1.89 8.69
N LYS A 129 -28.91 1.80 8.54
CA LYS A 129 -27.89 2.38 9.42
C LYS A 129 -26.60 2.65 8.66
N ILE A 130 -25.86 3.66 9.07
CA ILE A 130 -24.52 3.93 8.52
C ILE A 130 -23.52 2.93 9.12
N ARG A 131 -22.99 2.04 8.27
CA ARG A 131 -21.94 1.06 8.61
C ARG A 131 -20.71 1.36 7.80
N LEU A 132 -19.76 2.01 8.45
CA LEU A 132 -18.45 2.33 7.87
C LEU A 132 -17.52 1.12 7.99
N LEU A 133 -16.72 0.89 6.95
CA LEU A 133 -15.69 -0.13 6.93
C LEU A 133 -14.33 0.51 6.66
N TYR A 134 -13.35 0.18 7.48
CA TYR A 134 -11.94 0.40 7.20
C TYR A 134 -11.23 -0.95 7.01
N VAL A 135 -10.44 -1.06 5.94
CA VAL A 135 -9.60 -2.24 5.68
C VAL A 135 -8.17 -1.79 5.45
N GLY A 136 -7.26 -2.18 6.33
CA GLY A 136 -5.86 -1.78 6.20
C GLY A 136 -5.05 -1.93 7.49
N ARG A 137 -3.75 -1.68 7.38
CA ARG A 137 -2.85 -1.65 8.54
C ARG A 137 -3.12 -0.38 9.37
N MET A 138 -2.95 -0.47 10.68
CA MET A 138 -3.11 0.68 11.58
C MET A 138 -1.82 1.50 11.74
N ASN A 139 -1.10 1.70 10.64
CA ASN A 139 0.11 2.52 10.60
C ASN A 139 -0.23 4.02 10.58
N PRO A 140 0.66 4.91 11.03
CA PRO A 140 0.42 6.36 11.04
C PRO A 140 0.03 6.93 9.68
N GLU A 141 0.69 6.49 8.60
CA GLU A 141 0.43 6.96 7.24
C GLU A 141 -0.97 6.58 6.71
N LYS A 142 -1.67 5.66 7.39
CA LYS A 142 -3.03 5.23 7.04
C LYS A 142 -4.13 6.09 7.69
N GLY A 143 -3.79 7.02 8.57
CA GLY A 143 -4.68 8.02 9.14
C GLY A 143 -5.87 7.48 9.95
N ILE A 144 -5.97 6.18 10.17
CA ILE A 144 -7.13 5.58 10.85
C ILE A 144 -7.27 6.06 12.29
N ARG A 145 -6.17 6.37 12.97
CA ARG A 145 -6.20 6.87 14.34
C ARG A 145 -6.78 8.29 14.41
N GLU A 146 -6.43 9.12 13.46
CA GLU A 146 -6.93 10.47 13.29
C GLU A 146 -8.43 10.43 12.96
N PHE A 147 -8.82 9.51 12.08
CA PHE A 147 -10.23 9.29 11.77
C PHE A 147 -11.04 8.82 12.99
N ILE A 148 -10.52 7.91 13.81
CA ILE A 148 -11.18 7.48 15.05
C ILE A 148 -11.46 8.67 15.99
N LYS A 149 -10.52 9.60 16.15
CA LYS A 149 -10.72 10.83 16.94
C LYS A 149 -11.82 11.71 16.37
N MET A 150 -11.91 11.81 15.06
CA MET A 150 -13.01 12.53 14.38
C MET A 150 -14.33 11.79 14.56
N PHE A 151 -14.33 10.46 14.39
CA PHE A 151 -15.50 9.60 14.55
C PHE A 151 -16.14 9.74 15.94
N ASP A 152 -15.33 9.86 16.99
CA ASP A 152 -15.79 10.05 18.37
C ASP A 152 -16.55 11.38 18.56
N GLN A 153 -16.35 12.37 17.69
CA GLN A 153 -17.01 13.67 17.77
C GLN A 153 -18.32 13.72 16.95
N ILE A 154 -18.55 12.74 16.08
CA ILE A 154 -19.73 12.72 15.20
C ILE A 154 -20.93 12.17 15.95
N LYS A 155 -22.00 12.96 16.02
CA LYS A 155 -23.26 12.62 16.72
C LYS A 155 -24.28 11.94 15.78
N LEU A 156 -23.83 11.05 14.90
CA LEU A 156 -24.70 10.29 14.03
C LEU A 156 -24.82 8.84 14.52
N ASN A 157 -25.96 8.19 14.21
CA ASN A 157 -26.13 6.77 14.49
C ASN A 157 -25.36 5.94 13.45
N MET A 158 -24.08 5.69 13.70
CA MET A 158 -23.22 4.93 12.81
C MET A 158 -22.28 4.00 13.56
N GLU A 159 -21.84 2.97 12.86
CA GLU A 159 -20.86 2.01 13.32
C GLU A 159 -19.63 2.03 12.42
N LEU A 160 -18.45 1.77 12.98
CA LEU A 160 -17.20 1.58 12.25
C LEU A 160 -16.65 0.19 12.52
N SER A 161 -16.41 -0.58 11.47
CA SER A 161 -15.65 -1.83 11.57
C SER A 161 -14.24 -1.64 11.01
N ILE A 162 -13.25 -2.15 11.74
CA ILE A 162 -11.85 -2.07 11.38
C ILE A 162 -11.31 -3.47 11.11
N VAL A 163 -10.85 -3.72 9.88
CA VAL A 163 -10.19 -4.95 9.46
C VAL A 163 -8.70 -4.66 9.27
N GLY A 164 -7.85 -5.42 9.95
CA GLY A 164 -6.39 -5.29 9.86
C GLY A 164 -5.69 -5.76 11.11
N GLU A 165 -4.38 -5.74 11.10
CA GLU A 165 -3.58 -6.14 12.25
C GLU A 165 -3.73 -5.13 13.40
N GLU A 166 -4.12 -5.62 14.57
CA GLU A 166 -4.09 -4.84 15.80
C GLU A 166 -2.65 -4.62 16.27
N ARG A 167 -2.24 -3.37 16.37
CA ARG A 167 -1.05 -3.02 17.15
C ARG A 167 -1.49 -2.57 18.56
N ASN A 168 -1.75 -3.55 19.43
CA ASN A 168 -1.87 -3.39 20.90
C ASN A 168 -2.69 -2.17 21.44
N GLN A 169 -3.67 -1.66 20.70
CA GLN A 169 -4.44 -0.52 21.14
C GLN A 169 -5.92 -0.86 21.16
N LYS A 170 -6.44 -1.10 22.36
CA LYS A 170 -7.87 -1.32 22.58
C LYS A 170 -8.63 -0.01 22.34
N ILE A 171 -9.54 -0.01 21.38
CA ILE A 171 -10.44 1.12 21.12
C ILE A 171 -11.64 0.97 22.06
N LEU A 172 -11.91 2.00 22.86
CA LEU A 172 -12.94 1.94 23.90
C LEU A 172 -14.35 2.35 23.41
N ASN A 173 -14.46 2.92 22.19
CA ASN A 173 -15.75 3.33 21.66
C ASN A 173 -16.60 2.11 21.28
N LYS A 174 -17.81 2.00 21.88
CA LYS A 174 -18.76 0.88 21.67
C LYS A 174 -19.27 0.76 20.22
N ASN A 175 -19.21 1.83 19.45
CA ASN A 175 -19.64 1.85 18.05
C ASN A 175 -18.51 1.47 17.08
N ILE A 176 -17.32 1.14 17.61
CA ILE A 176 -16.17 0.71 16.83
C ILE A 176 -15.89 -0.77 17.11
N LYS A 177 -15.91 -1.59 16.06
CA LYS A 177 -15.63 -3.02 16.13
C LYS A 177 -14.29 -3.31 15.45
N GLN A 178 -13.36 -3.92 16.19
CA GLN A 178 -12.08 -4.41 15.64
C GLN A 178 -12.28 -5.87 15.26
N LEU A 179 -12.19 -6.17 13.95
CA LEU A 179 -12.43 -7.52 13.40
C LEU A 179 -11.12 -8.31 13.22
N GLY A 180 -9.96 -7.68 13.50
CA GLY A 180 -8.67 -8.31 13.31
C GLY A 180 -8.30 -8.51 11.84
N TYR A 181 -7.24 -9.28 11.58
CA TYR A 181 -6.79 -9.60 10.24
C TYR A 181 -7.63 -10.72 9.61
N VAL A 182 -8.16 -10.49 8.43
CA VAL A 182 -8.95 -11.46 7.67
C VAL A 182 -8.17 -11.88 6.43
N ALA A 183 -7.74 -13.14 6.39
CA ALA A 183 -6.96 -13.70 5.30
C ALA A 183 -7.81 -14.34 4.19
N ASP A 184 -8.98 -14.85 4.55
CA ASP A 184 -9.87 -15.52 3.59
C ASP A 184 -10.62 -14.50 2.73
N PRO A 185 -10.49 -14.56 1.38
CA PRO A 185 -11.16 -13.63 0.48
C PRO A 185 -12.68 -13.66 0.56
N ARG A 186 -13.29 -14.81 0.81
CA ARG A 186 -14.77 -14.92 0.93
C ARG A 186 -15.28 -14.19 2.16
N SER A 187 -14.63 -14.43 3.29
CA SER A 187 -14.93 -13.72 4.54
C SER A 187 -14.75 -12.21 4.39
N LEU A 188 -13.73 -11.77 3.64
CA LEU A 188 -13.51 -10.36 3.39
C LEU A 188 -14.61 -9.77 2.50
N ILE A 189 -15.03 -10.47 1.44
CA ILE A 189 -16.18 -10.08 0.59
C ILE A 189 -17.46 -9.94 1.42
N ASP A 190 -17.75 -10.91 2.31
CA ASP A 190 -18.91 -10.83 3.19
C ASP A 190 -18.85 -9.61 4.13
N ILE A 191 -17.65 -9.26 4.60
CA ILE A 191 -17.48 -8.04 5.40
C ILE A 191 -17.81 -6.80 4.57
N TYR A 192 -17.27 -6.65 3.35
CA TYR A 192 -17.64 -5.53 2.47
C TYR A 192 -19.13 -5.48 2.22
N ASP A 193 -19.76 -6.63 1.97
CA ASP A 193 -21.19 -6.71 1.67
C ASP A 193 -22.09 -6.34 2.85
N ASN A 194 -21.64 -6.52 4.07
CA ASN A 194 -22.36 -6.16 5.30
C ASN A 194 -22.17 -4.69 5.72
N HIS A 195 -21.37 -3.92 4.97
CA HIS A 195 -21.15 -2.49 5.20
C HIS A 195 -21.67 -1.69 4.01
N ASN A 196 -21.96 -0.42 4.21
CA ASN A 196 -22.51 0.42 3.16
C ASN A 196 -21.57 1.52 2.66
N ILE A 197 -20.54 1.86 3.40
CA ILE A 197 -19.53 2.85 2.99
C ILE A 197 -18.15 2.37 3.46
N MET A 198 -17.17 2.44 2.58
CA MET A 198 -15.76 2.27 2.97
C MET A 198 -15.13 3.64 3.24
N ILE A 199 -14.26 3.71 4.25
CA ILE A 199 -13.45 4.89 4.56
C ILE A 199 -11.96 4.57 4.39
N LEU A 200 -11.24 5.42 3.66
CA LEU A 200 -9.78 5.33 3.50
C LEU A 200 -9.14 6.67 3.86
N PRO A 201 -8.83 6.91 5.15
CA PRO A 201 -8.30 8.18 5.64
C PRO A 201 -6.77 8.26 5.52
N SER A 202 -6.19 7.65 4.49
CA SER A 202 -4.74 7.62 4.29
C SER A 202 -4.19 8.99 3.90
N PHE A 203 -3.00 9.32 4.37
CA PHE A 203 -2.26 10.51 3.97
C PHE A 203 -1.42 10.29 2.70
N THR A 204 -1.10 9.04 2.40
CA THR A 204 -0.36 8.67 1.18
C THR A 204 -0.75 7.29 0.69
N GLU A 205 -0.95 7.17 -0.61
CA GLU A 205 -1.21 5.90 -1.32
C GLU A 205 -0.58 5.94 -2.70
N ALA A 206 -0.29 4.78 -3.25
CA ALA A 206 0.07 4.67 -4.66
C ALA A 206 -1.06 4.03 -5.46
N HIS A 207 -1.54 2.88 -5.02
CA HIS A 207 -2.72 2.20 -5.56
C HIS A 207 -3.38 1.38 -4.44
N PRO A 208 -4.39 1.95 -3.77
CA PRO A 208 -5.05 1.27 -2.66
C PRO A 208 -6.02 0.21 -3.18
N TYR A 209 -5.61 -1.06 -3.16
CA TYR A 209 -6.44 -2.20 -3.59
C TYR A 209 -7.81 -2.27 -2.90
N VAL A 210 -7.85 -1.85 -1.64
CA VAL A 210 -9.09 -1.84 -0.83
C VAL A 210 -10.18 -0.95 -1.43
N VAL A 211 -9.81 0.08 -2.19
CA VAL A 211 -10.77 0.90 -2.94
C VAL A 211 -11.36 0.11 -4.10
N ASP A 212 -10.52 -0.60 -4.86
CA ASP A 212 -11.01 -1.46 -5.94
C ASP A 212 -11.89 -2.58 -5.39
N GLU A 213 -11.53 -3.16 -4.24
CA GLU A 213 -12.34 -4.14 -3.51
C GLU A 213 -13.72 -3.57 -3.14
N ALA A 214 -13.79 -2.39 -2.52
CA ALA A 214 -15.05 -1.74 -2.14
C ALA A 214 -15.94 -1.42 -3.36
N LEU A 215 -15.35 -0.81 -4.39
CA LEU A 215 -16.08 -0.46 -5.61
C LEU A 215 -16.56 -1.70 -6.36
N SER A 216 -15.78 -2.80 -6.37
CA SER A 216 -16.20 -4.08 -6.95
C SER A 216 -17.41 -4.66 -6.23
N ARG A 217 -17.60 -4.37 -4.94
CA ARG A 217 -18.79 -4.73 -4.14
C ARG A 217 -19.85 -3.63 -4.12
N LYS A 218 -19.77 -2.63 -5.00
CA LYS A 218 -20.70 -1.50 -5.08
C LYS A 218 -20.80 -0.68 -3.79
N ARG A 219 -19.72 -0.61 -3.02
CA ARG A 219 -19.63 0.20 -1.81
C ARG A 219 -18.92 1.50 -2.14
N PRO A 220 -19.56 2.67 -1.96
CA PRO A 220 -18.91 3.96 -2.13
C PRO A 220 -17.76 4.11 -1.13
N VAL A 221 -16.78 4.91 -1.51
CA VAL A 221 -15.57 5.13 -0.72
C VAL A 221 -15.42 6.61 -0.38
N ILE A 222 -15.20 6.91 0.89
CA ILE A 222 -14.80 8.23 1.36
C ILE A 222 -13.28 8.21 1.54
N ILE A 223 -12.59 9.17 0.94
CA ILE A 223 -11.13 9.33 1.05
C ILE A 223 -10.77 10.68 1.63
N PHE A 224 -9.57 10.81 2.17
CA PHE A 224 -9.00 12.11 2.51
C PHE A 224 -8.44 12.81 1.26
N GLU A 225 -8.46 14.14 1.25
CA GLU A 225 -7.98 14.96 0.15
C GLU A 225 -6.52 14.66 -0.21
N ASP A 226 -5.71 14.29 0.79
CA ASP A 226 -4.31 13.91 0.63
C ASP A 226 -4.08 12.84 -0.44
N ILE A 227 -5.04 11.93 -0.63
CA ILE A 227 -4.95 10.84 -1.62
C ILE A 227 -5.93 10.98 -2.79
N ALA A 228 -6.61 12.11 -2.93
CA ALA A 228 -7.55 12.34 -4.03
C ALA A 228 -6.91 12.14 -5.42
N TYR A 229 -5.63 12.40 -5.55
CA TYR A 229 -4.86 12.23 -6.78
C TYR A 229 -4.81 10.77 -7.28
N VAL A 230 -4.91 9.78 -6.39
CA VAL A 230 -4.85 8.36 -6.75
C VAL A 230 -6.16 7.90 -7.40
N MET A 231 -7.24 8.60 -7.06
CA MET A 231 -8.61 8.21 -7.37
C MET A 231 -9.30 9.12 -8.38
N LYS A 232 -8.56 10.06 -8.95
CA LYS A 232 -9.05 10.96 -9.99
C LYS A 232 -9.74 10.14 -11.09
N ASP A 233 -10.96 10.48 -11.42
CA ASP A 233 -11.77 9.85 -12.47
C ASP A 233 -12.48 8.53 -12.09
N LYS A 234 -12.41 8.04 -10.85
CA LYS A 234 -13.20 6.87 -10.41
C LYS A 234 -14.56 7.30 -9.83
N LYS A 235 -15.65 6.78 -10.39
CA LYS A 235 -17.01 6.99 -9.86
C LYS A 235 -17.20 6.24 -8.54
N GLY A 236 -17.95 6.84 -7.60
CA GLY A 236 -18.25 6.24 -6.29
C GLY A 236 -17.19 6.55 -5.22
N ILE A 237 -16.33 7.53 -5.45
CA ILE A 237 -15.35 8.04 -4.50
C ILE A 237 -15.70 9.49 -4.18
N PHE A 238 -15.64 9.84 -2.89
CA PHE A 238 -16.05 11.12 -2.32
C PHE A 238 -15.00 11.70 -1.38
#